data_18edf1ee43a837c1cf3f58fb535ad524
#
_entry.id   18edf1ee43a837c1cf3f58fb535ad524
#
_cell.length_a   1.000
_cell.length_b   1.000
_cell.length_c   1.000
_cell.angle_alpha   90.00
_cell.angle_beta   90.00
_cell.angle_gamma   90.00
#
_symmetry.space_group_name_H-M   'P 1'
#
loop_
_entity.id
_entity.type
_entity.pdbx_description
1 polymer ?
#
loop_
_entity_poly.entity_id
_entity_poly.type
_entity_poly.pdbx_seq_one_letter_code
_entity_poly.pdbx_strand_id
1 'polypeptide(L)'
;EAQKSQSQNTVHKKVNQLNLREIKEAVEQDTLTAVNRSKIQVLDNLKEVPTGYYIVLGDFIEAEDRDQFIMKLIDTGEFNSSFFFNVNILSYYVFTKFFYTEEEALYEYKQKSGQELYEKMLIVKIVQE
;
A
#
# COMPACT_ATOMS: atom_id res chain seq x y z
N GLU A 1 -8.49 -22.68 -6.86
CA GLU A 1 -8.39 -22.37 -6.17
C GLU A 1 -8.60 -21.90 -5.82
N ALA A 2 -8.74 -22.05 -6.30
CA ALA A 2 -8.72 -21.63 -5.50
C ALA A 2 -8.69 -20.95 -5.26
N GLN A 3 -8.78 -20.69 -5.74
CA GLN A 3 -8.51 -20.18 -5.04
C GLN A 3 -8.41 -19.41 -5.09
N LYS A 4 -8.64 -19.37 -5.62
CA LYS A 4 -8.37 -18.80 -5.14
C LYS A 4 -8.61 -18.08 -5.06
N SER A 5 -8.94 -18.21 -5.58
CA SER A 5 -8.83 -17.75 -4.93
C SER A 5 -8.94 -17.14 -4.73
N GLN A 6 -9.10 -17.08 -4.97
CA GLN A 6 -8.91 -16.81 -4.20
C GLN A 6 -8.74 -16.26 -3.83
N SER A 7 -8.95 -16.44 -4.16
CA SER A 7 -8.54 -16.24 -3.35
C SER A 7 -8.66 -15.80 -2.94
N GLN A 8 -8.75 -15.92 -2.95
CA GLN A 8 -8.63 -15.75 -2.18
C GLN A 8 -8.76 -15.76 -1.60
N ASN A 9 -8.96 -16.16 -1.68
CA ASN A 9 -8.90 -16.28 -0.81
C ASN A 9 -8.60 -16.33 -0.39
N THR A 10 -8.29 -16.57 -0.39
CA THR A 10 -7.96 -16.73 0.17
C THR A 10 -7.56 -16.59 0.83
N VAL A 11 -7.53 -16.65 1.14
CA VAL A 11 -7.03 -16.70 1.88
C VAL A 11 -7.20 -17.26 2.55
N HIS A 12 -7.17 -17.82 2.83
CA HIS A 12 -7.41 -18.30 3.55
C HIS A 12 -7.79 -19.31 3.69
N LYS A 13 -7.45 -19.73 3.88
CA LYS A 13 -8.01 -20.87 4.11
C LYS A 13 -7.24 -22.13 4.01
N LYS A 14 -6.08 -22.14 3.73
CA LYS A 14 -5.32 -23.30 3.58
C LYS A 14 -4.41 -23.63 4.68
N VAL A 15 -4.73 -23.26 5.86
CA VAL A 15 -3.87 -23.55 7.00
C VAL A 15 -4.41 -24.62 7.88
N ASN A 16 -5.36 -25.37 7.41
CA ASN A 16 -6.07 -26.27 8.27
C ASN A 16 -5.39 -27.60 8.50
N GLN A 17 -4.18 -27.77 8.03
CA GLN A 17 -3.50 -29.04 8.13
C GLN A 17 -2.42 -29.10 9.18
N LEU A 18 -2.22 -28.01 9.89
CA LEU A 18 -1.16 -27.94 10.87
C LEU A 18 -1.70 -28.26 12.26
N ASN A 19 -0.81 -28.51 13.20
CA ASN A 19 -1.29 -28.70 14.57
C ASN A 19 -1.78 -27.36 15.10
N LEU A 20 -2.50 -27.43 16.21
CA LEU A 20 -3.25 -26.29 16.67
C LEU A 20 -2.38 -25.08 16.93
N ARG A 21 -1.25 -25.29 17.57
CA ARG A 21 -0.38 -24.16 17.88
C ARG A 21 0.24 -23.59 16.64
N GLU A 22 0.73 -24.45 15.77
CA GLU A 22 1.31 -23.99 14.52
C GLU A 22 0.29 -23.32 13.65
N ILE A 23 -0.93 -23.85 13.67
CA ILE A 23 -2.01 -23.23 12.91
C ILE A 23 -2.22 -21.80 13.39
N LYS A 24 -2.25 -21.62 14.70
CA LYS A 24 -2.52 -20.30 15.24
C LYS A 24 -1.42 -19.33 14.86
N GLU A 25 -0.17 -19.73 15.00
CA GLU A 25 0.94 -18.86 14.64
C GLU A 25 0.98 -18.59 13.16
N ALA A 26 0.74 -19.61 12.36
CA ALA A 26 0.74 -19.46 10.91
C ALA A 26 -0.40 -18.56 10.46
N VAL A 27 -1.57 -18.71 11.06
CA VAL A 27 -2.71 -17.89 10.71
C VAL A 27 -2.44 -16.44 11.05
N GLU A 28 -1.87 -16.18 12.21
CA GLU A 28 -1.57 -14.80 12.57
C GLU A 28 -0.56 -14.19 11.63
N GLN A 29 0.48 -14.93 11.29
CA GLN A 29 1.50 -14.45 10.38
C GLN A 29 0.92 -14.24 8.99
N ASP A 30 0.16 -15.23 8.50
CA ASP A 30 -0.43 -15.14 7.18
C ASP A 30 -1.47 -14.04 7.12
N THR A 31 -2.23 -13.86 8.18
CA THR A 31 -3.25 -12.82 8.21
C THR A 31 -2.61 -11.44 8.12
N LEU A 32 -1.54 -11.22 8.88
CA LEU A 32 -0.84 -9.95 8.80
C LEU A 32 -0.29 -9.71 7.41
N THR A 33 0.32 -10.73 6.82
CA THR A 33 0.87 -10.61 5.48
C THR A 33 -0.24 -10.35 4.47
N ALA A 34 -1.35 -11.07 4.59
CA ALA A 34 -2.47 -10.91 3.67
C ALA A 34 -3.08 -9.51 3.78
N VAL A 35 -3.24 -9.01 5.01
CA VAL A 35 -3.78 -7.68 5.21
C VAL A 35 -2.87 -6.64 4.58
N ASN A 36 -1.57 -6.77 4.81
CA ASN A 36 -0.62 -5.84 4.23
C ASN A 36 -0.65 -5.90 2.71
N ARG A 37 -0.72 -7.11 2.16
CA ARG A 37 -0.75 -7.26 0.71
C ARG A 37 -2.03 -6.73 0.10
N SER A 38 -3.14 -6.82 0.83
CA SER A 38 -4.40 -6.31 0.32
C SER A 38 -4.38 -4.78 0.21
N LYS A 39 -3.37 -4.15 0.80
CA LYS A 39 -3.19 -2.71 0.69
C LYS A 39 -2.19 -2.35 -0.39
N ILE A 40 -1.81 -3.30 -1.23
CA ILE A 40 -0.91 -3.01 -2.34
C ILE A 40 -1.73 -2.95 -3.62
N GLN A 41 -1.72 -1.80 -4.25
CA GLN A 41 -2.37 -1.60 -5.54
C GLN A 41 -1.31 -1.61 -6.63
N VAL A 42 -1.52 -2.41 -7.66
CA VAL A 42 -0.56 -2.52 -8.75
C VAL A 42 -1.06 -1.72 -9.95
N LEU A 43 -0.23 -0.82 -10.44
CA LEU A 43 -0.55 -0.03 -11.63
C LEU A 43 0.53 -0.27 -12.67
N ASP A 44 0.12 -0.62 -13.87
CA ASP A 44 1.06 -1.00 -14.92
C ASP A 44 0.97 -0.14 -16.16
N ASN A 45 0.23 0.95 -16.10
CA ASN A 45 0.04 1.80 -17.25
C ASN A 45 0.45 3.24 -17.03
N LEU A 46 1.17 3.53 -15.96
CA LEU A 46 1.65 4.88 -15.66
C LEU A 46 3.09 4.97 -16.08
N LYS A 47 3.31 5.24 -17.36
CA LYS A 47 4.63 5.09 -17.96
C LYS A 47 5.61 6.14 -17.51
N GLU A 48 5.11 7.27 -17.03
CA GLU A 48 6.00 8.36 -16.62
C GLU A 48 6.33 8.30 -15.14
N VAL A 49 5.77 7.35 -14.40
CA VAL A 49 6.04 7.20 -12.98
C VAL A 49 7.09 6.11 -12.81
N PRO A 50 8.20 6.40 -12.14
CA PRO A 50 9.25 5.38 -12.00
C PRO A 50 8.76 4.13 -11.30
N THR A 51 9.28 3.00 -11.74
CA THR A 51 8.96 1.70 -11.17
C THR A 51 9.38 1.64 -9.71
N GLY A 52 8.51 1.12 -8.86
CA GLY A 52 8.82 0.98 -7.44
C GLY A 52 7.56 0.94 -6.62
N TYR A 53 7.76 1.10 -5.31
CA TYR A 53 6.68 1.04 -4.32
C TYR A 53 6.55 2.40 -3.67
N TYR A 54 5.35 2.96 -3.74
CA TYR A 54 5.06 4.30 -3.23
C TYR A 54 4.13 4.18 -2.03
N ILE A 55 4.47 4.90 -0.96
CA ILE A 55 3.60 4.96 0.22
C ILE A 55 2.63 6.10 -0.02
N VAL A 56 1.42 5.77 -0.45
CA VAL A 56 0.42 6.74 -0.86
C VAL A 56 -0.54 6.97 0.31
N LEU A 57 -0.75 8.24 0.65
CA LEU A 57 -1.55 8.60 1.81
C LEU A 57 -2.94 9.12 1.44
N GLY A 58 -3.17 9.38 0.19
CA GLY A 58 -4.49 9.84 -0.22
C GLY A 58 -4.52 10.20 -1.68
N ASP A 59 -5.73 10.38 -2.19
CA ASP A 59 -5.91 10.78 -3.56
C ASP A 59 -6.82 12.00 -3.61
N PHE A 60 -6.55 12.88 -4.56
CA PHE A 60 -7.22 14.17 -4.65
C PHE A 60 -7.53 14.48 -6.10
N ILE A 61 -8.73 14.98 -6.34
CA ILE A 61 -9.12 15.39 -7.69
C ILE A 61 -8.62 16.81 -7.96
N GLU A 62 -8.65 17.67 -6.94
CA GLU A 62 -8.30 19.08 -7.10
C GLU A 62 -6.86 19.33 -6.68
N ALA A 63 -6.16 20.09 -7.48
CA ALA A 63 -4.76 20.41 -7.19
C ALA A 63 -4.62 21.17 -5.87
N GLU A 64 -5.59 22.01 -5.54
CA GLU A 64 -5.51 22.77 -4.32
C GLU A 64 -5.57 21.86 -3.09
N ASP A 65 -6.47 20.90 -3.10
CA ASP A 65 -6.59 19.96 -1.99
C ASP A 65 -5.34 19.12 -1.86
N ARG A 66 -4.79 18.69 -3.00
CA ARG A 66 -3.54 17.95 -3.03
C ARG A 66 -2.41 18.74 -2.37
N ASP A 67 -2.30 20.01 -2.74
CA ASP A 67 -1.21 20.84 -2.24
C ASP A 67 -1.36 21.10 -0.75
N GLN A 68 -2.59 21.32 -0.29
CA GLN A 68 -2.82 21.53 1.13
C GLN A 68 -2.43 20.29 1.94
N PHE A 69 -2.74 19.12 1.42
CA PHE A 69 -2.39 17.88 2.11
C PHE A 69 -0.87 17.70 2.16
N ILE A 70 -0.19 18.00 1.06
CA ILE A 70 1.27 17.91 1.03
C ILE A 70 1.88 18.86 2.04
N MET A 71 1.33 20.07 2.17
CA MET A 71 1.83 21.00 3.17
C MET A 71 1.70 20.46 4.58
N LYS A 72 0.56 19.80 4.88
CA LYS A 72 0.40 19.16 6.19
C LYS A 72 1.45 18.10 6.42
N LEU A 73 1.74 17.30 5.39
CA LEU A 73 2.74 16.26 5.53
C LEU A 73 4.11 16.84 5.79
N ILE A 74 4.47 17.89 5.05
CA ILE A 74 5.75 18.53 5.26
C ILE A 74 5.85 19.09 6.68
N ASP A 75 4.75 19.64 7.19
CA ASP A 75 4.74 20.17 8.54
C ASP A 75 4.97 19.10 9.59
N THR A 76 4.62 17.85 9.30
CA THR A 76 4.85 16.75 10.24
C THR A 76 6.20 16.07 10.05
N GLY A 77 7.01 16.55 9.12
CA GLY A 77 8.35 16.01 8.92
C GLY A 77 8.52 15.14 7.70
N GLU A 78 7.46 14.95 6.91
CA GLU A 78 7.57 14.16 5.67
C GLU A 78 7.97 15.10 4.54
N PHE A 79 9.23 15.49 4.55
CA PHE A 79 9.73 16.56 3.70
C PHE A 79 9.80 16.20 2.23
N ASN A 80 9.80 14.92 1.91
CA ASN A 80 9.91 14.48 0.51
C ASN A 80 8.57 14.12 -0.09
N SER A 81 7.49 14.55 0.54
CA SER A 81 6.15 14.28 0.03
C SER A 81 5.96 14.88 -1.35
N SER A 82 5.30 14.14 -2.22
CA SER A 82 5.07 14.58 -3.59
C SER A 82 3.82 13.87 -4.10
N PHE A 83 3.63 13.90 -5.39
CA PHE A 83 2.45 13.27 -5.98
C PHE A 83 2.75 12.78 -7.39
N PHE A 84 1.88 11.88 -7.87
CA PHE A 84 1.81 11.57 -9.29
C PHE A 84 0.33 11.47 -9.67
N PHE A 85 0.07 11.60 -10.95
CA PHE A 85 -1.31 11.58 -11.43
C PHE A 85 -1.68 10.18 -11.87
N ASN A 86 -2.78 9.67 -11.33
CA ASN A 86 -3.28 8.35 -11.72
C ASN A 86 -4.38 8.56 -12.75
N VAL A 87 -4.04 8.30 -14.03
CA VAL A 87 -4.98 8.53 -15.13
C VAL A 87 -6.17 7.59 -15.08
N ASN A 88 -6.04 6.47 -14.38
CA ASN A 88 -7.13 5.49 -14.34
C ASN A 88 -8.35 6.02 -13.60
N ILE A 89 -8.12 6.86 -12.61
CA ILE A 89 -9.20 7.42 -11.80
C ILE A 89 -9.18 8.94 -11.81
N LEU A 90 -8.31 9.53 -12.61
CA LEU A 90 -8.20 10.98 -12.78
C LEU A 90 -8.01 11.68 -11.44
N SER A 91 -7.08 11.17 -10.65
CA SER A 91 -6.79 11.72 -9.33
C SER A 91 -5.30 11.81 -9.12
N TYR A 92 -4.92 12.72 -8.24
CA TYR A 92 -3.52 12.85 -7.82
C TYR A 92 -3.30 11.96 -6.61
N TYR A 93 -2.31 11.08 -6.70
CA TYR A 93 -1.89 10.25 -5.57
C TYR A 93 -0.76 10.96 -4.86
N VAL A 94 -0.95 11.24 -3.57
CA VAL A 94 0.07 11.90 -2.75
C VAL A 94 0.83 10.83 -1.99
N PHE A 95 2.16 10.85 -2.10
CA PHE A 95 2.98 9.85 -1.44
C PHE A 95 4.07 10.54 -0.62
N THR A 96 4.54 9.84 0.41
CA THR A 96 5.58 10.36 1.29
C THR A 96 6.93 9.74 1.01
N LYS A 97 6.96 8.49 0.57
CA LYS A 97 8.21 7.76 0.38
C LYS A 97 8.10 6.80 -0.77
N PHE A 98 9.24 6.44 -1.28
CA PHE A 98 9.39 5.57 -2.42
C PHE A 98 10.45 4.52 -2.09
N PHE A 99 10.16 3.27 -2.41
CA PHE A 99 11.08 2.17 -2.14
C PHE A 99 11.20 1.29 -3.37
N TYR A 100 12.33 0.59 -3.45
CA TYR A 100 12.54 -0.33 -4.56
C TYR A 100 12.06 -1.74 -4.25
N THR A 101 11.85 -2.08 -2.99
CA THR A 101 11.46 -3.43 -2.63
C THR A 101 10.16 -3.41 -1.84
N GLU A 102 9.44 -4.52 -1.94
CA GLU A 102 8.20 -4.68 -1.20
C GLU A 102 8.45 -4.72 0.30
N GLU A 103 9.55 -5.36 0.71
CA GLU A 103 9.85 -5.46 2.13
C GLU A 103 10.01 -4.10 2.78
N GLU A 104 10.73 -3.21 2.09
CA GLU A 104 10.91 -1.86 2.62
C GLU A 104 9.60 -1.13 2.73
N ALA A 105 8.75 -1.26 1.71
CA ALA A 105 7.46 -0.58 1.71
C ALA A 105 6.56 -1.12 2.81
N LEU A 106 6.56 -2.44 3.00
CA LEU A 106 5.75 -3.04 4.05
C LEU A 106 6.23 -2.63 5.42
N TYR A 107 7.54 -2.52 5.61
CA TYR A 107 8.08 -2.08 6.88
C TYR A 107 7.59 -0.67 7.20
N GLU A 108 7.70 0.23 6.24
CA GLU A 108 7.25 1.61 6.43
C GLU A 108 5.75 1.64 6.70
N TYR A 109 4.98 0.83 5.98
CA TYR A 109 3.54 0.76 6.17
C TYR A 109 3.22 0.38 7.62
N LYS A 110 3.92 -0.63 8.14
CA LYS A 110 3.69 -1.06 9.52
C LYS A 110 4.07 0.03 10.51
N GLN A 111 5.17 0.72 10.26
CA GLN A 111 5.63 1.76 11.18
C GLN A 111 4.66 2.92 11.26
N LYS A 112 3.99 3.23 10.16
CA LYS A 112 3.14 4.42 10.11
C LYS A 112 1.67 4.15 10.35
N SER A 113 1.28 2.88 10.30
CA SER A 113 -0.13 2.53 10.47
C SER A 113 -0.65 3.06 11.79
N GLY A 114 -1.85 3.61 11.76
CA GLY A 114 -2.51 4.11 12.95
C GLY A 114 -2.21 5.54 13.29
N GLN A 115 -1.27 6.16 12.60
CA GLN A 115 -0.97 7.56 12.85
C GLN A 115 -1.91 8.47 12.09
N GLU A 116 -2.08 9.65 12.63
CA GLU A 116 -2.89 10.65 11.96
C GLU A 116 -2.29 10.96 10.59
N LEU A 117 -3.13 11.24 9.62
CA LEU A 117 -2.77 11.49 8.23
C LEU A 117 -2.44 10.23 7.46
N TYR A 118 -2.34 9.07 8.14
CA TYR A 118 -2.01 7.81 7.49
C TYR A 118 -3.21 6.86 7.41
N GLU A 119 -4.41 7.38 7.65
CA GLU A 119 -5.61 6.53 7.71
C GLU A 119 -5.90 5.85 6.39
N LYS A 120 -5.64 6.53 5.29
CA LYS A 120 -5.94 6.00 3.97
C LYS A 120 -4.69 5.47 3.28
N MET A 121 -3.64 5.23 4.05
CA MET A 121 -2.37 4.80 3.50
C MET A 121 -2.50 3.48 2.75
N LEU A 122 -1.87 3.44 1.59
CA LEU A 122 -1.75 2.20 0.86
C LEU A 122 -0.42 2.21 0.11
N ILE A 123 0.00 1.04 -0.32
CA ILE A 123 1.21 0.91 -1.09
C ILE A 123 0.81 0.80 -2.55
N VAL A 124 1.39 1.64 -3.40
CA VAL A 124 1.15 1.56 -4.84
C VAL A 124 2.41 1.04 -5.50
N LYS A 125 2.29 -0.09 -6.16
CA LYS A 125 3.39 -0.68 -6.89
C LYS A 125 3.27 -0.27 -8.35
N ILE A 126 4.26 0.46 -8.83
CA ILE A 126 4.30 0.87 -10.24
C ILE A 126 5.19 -0.10 -10.99
N VAL A 127 4.62 -0.71 -12.02
CA VAL A 127 5.35 -1.62 -12.90
C VAL A 127 5.35 -1.05 -14.29
N GLN A 128 6.44 -1.29 -15.00
CA GLN A 128 6.56 -0.84 -16.38
C GLN A 128 6.50 -2.05 -17.29
N GLU A 129 5.80 -1.89 -18.39
CA GLU A 129 5.67 -2.96 -19.38
C GLU A 129 6.78 -2.94 -20.40
#